data_9b288559a71d0361eb05342ccecfd96b
#
_entry.id   9b288559a71d0361eb05342ccecfd96b
#
_cell.length_a   1.000
_cell.length_b   1.000
_cell.length_c   1.000
_cell.angle_alpha   90.00
_cell.angle_beta   90.00
_cell.angle_gamma   90.00
#
_symmetry.space_group_name_H-M   'P 1'
#
loop_
_entity.id
_entity.type
_entity.pdbx_description
1 polymer ?
#
loop_
_entity_poly.entity_id
_entity_poly.type
_entity_poly.pdbx_seq_one_letter_code
_entity_poly.pdbx_strand_id
1 'polypeptide(L)'
;MKNPIYPCLWFDGLAKEAADYYCSIFKHSNILEESPVVVSFEINGNKFMALNGGNTDNFNQSISFVVECESQDEIDYYWSKLSEGGEESYCGWLKDRF
;
A
#
# COMPACT_ATOMS: atom_id res chain seq x y z
N MET A 1 22.46 3.84 -5.17
CA MET A 1 21.08 3.73 -4.68
C MET A 1 20.11 3.95 -5.83
N LYS A 2 19.29 2.94 -6.12
CA LYS A 2 18.38 3.01 -7.27
C LYS A 2 17.23 3.99 -7.07
N ASN A 3 16.64 3.99 -5.89
CA ASN A 3 15.47 4.80 -5.59
C ASN A 3 15.71 5.58 -4.32
N PRO A 4 16.35 6.76 -4.43
CA PRO A 4 16.66 7.56 -3.24
C PRO A 4 15.44 8.23 -2.62
N ILE A 5 14.30 8.19 -3.31
CA ILE A 5 13.05 8.78 -2.83
C ILE A 5 11.99 7.67 -2.81
N TYR A 6 11.34 7.49 -1.67
CA TYR A 6 10.28 6.51 -1.55
C TYR A 6 9.21 7.02 -0.56
N PRO A 7 7.97 6.56 -0.71
CA PRO A 7 6.89 7.01 0.16
C PRO A 7 7.03 6.51 1.58
N CYS A 8 6.62 7.34 2.52
CA CYS A 8 6.43 6.95 3.91
C CYS A 8 4.93 7.09 4.22
N LEU A 9 4.31 5.98 4.60
CA LEU A 9 2.89 5.92 4.88
C LEU A 9 2.67 5.88 6.38
N TRP A 10 1.82 6.78 6.88
CA TRP A 10 1.57 6.94 8.32
C TRP A 10 0.40 6.07 8.76
N PHE A 11 0.59 5.33 9.84
CA PHE A 11 -0.44 4.46 10.41
C PHE A 11 -0.55 4.66 11.92
N ASP A 12 -1.70 4.32 12.45
CA ASP A 12 -1.93 4.26 13.90
C ASP A 12 -1.87 2.80 14.35
N GLY A 13 -0.66 2.28 14.51
CA GLY A 13 -0.43 0.93 15.01
C GLY A 13 -0.58 -0.20 14.00
N LEU A 14 -0.95 0.12 12.74
CA LEU A 14 -1.28 -0.88 11.74
C LEU A 14 -0.23 -1.05 10.64
N ALA A 15 0.97 -0.52 10.84
CA ALA A 15 2.00 -0.54 9.80
C ALA A 15 2.34 -1.96 9.34
N LYS A 16 2.55 -2.89 10.27
CA LYS A 16 2.87 -4.28 9.90
C LYS A 16 1.72 -4.97 9.19
N GLU A 17 0.50 -4.79 9.69
CA GLU A 17 -0.69 -5.33 9.07
C GLU A 17 -0.87 -4.83 7.64
N ALA A 18 -0.69 -3.53 7.43
CA ALA A 18 -0.81 -2.92 6.11
C ALA A 18 0.27 -3.44 5.18
N ALA A 19 1.53 -3.50 5.63
CA ALA A 19 2.63 -4.01 4.82
C ALA A 19 2.40 -5.46 4.41
N ASP A 20 1.98 -6.31 5.34
CA ASP A 20 1.67 -7.72 5.05
C ASP A 20 0.52 -7.83 4.05
N TYR A 21 -0.50 -7.00 4.21
CA TYR A 21 -1.64 -6.96 3.30
C TYR A 21 -1.21 -6.65 1.87
N TYR A 22 -0.45 -5.57 1.68
CA TYR A 22 0.01 -5.19 0.35
C TYR A 22 0.94 -6.24 -0.26
N CYS A 23 1.85 -6.79 0.53
CA CYS A 23 2.76 -7.83 0.06
C CYS A 23 2.03 -9.12 -0.31
N SER A 24 0.86 -9.38 0.29
CA SER A 24 0.06 -10.54 -0.05
C SER A 24 -0.70 -10.38 -1.37
N ILE A 25 -0.92 -9.15 -1.82
CA ILE A 25 -1.68 -8.86 -3.03
C ILE A 25 -0.79 -8.76 -4.26
N PHE A 26 0.33 -8.05 -4.14
CA PHE A 26 1.22 -7.78 -5.27
C PHE A 26 2.30 -8.85 -5.38
N LYS A 27 2.59 -9.26 -6.62
CA LYS A 27 3.70 -10.18 -6.92
C LYS A 27 5.03 -9.45 -6.72
N HIS A 28 6.09 -10.22 -6.45
CA HIS A 28 7.43 -9.68 -6.28
C HIS A 28 7.48 -8.62 -5.18
N SER A 29 6.83 -8.93 -4.08
CA SER A 29 6.72 -8.04 -2.92
C SER A 29 7.21 -8.76 -1.68
N ASN A 30 7.86 -8.03 -0.77
CA ASN A 30 8.34 -8.63 0.48
C ASN A 30 8.63 -7.55 1.52
N ILE A 31 8.62 -7.98 2.77
CA ILE A 31 9.06 -7.15 3.89
C ILE A 31 10.59 -7.10 3.87
N LEU A 32 11.16 -5.91 3.95
CA LEU A 32 12.61 -5.71 3.98
C LEU A 32 13.14 -5.66 5.41
N GLU A 33 12.53 -4.82 6.23
CA GLU A 33 12.90 -4.65 7.64
C GLU A 33 11.66 -4.35 8.44
N GLU A 34 11.67 -4.75 9.72
CA GLU A 34 10.57 -4.40 10.60
C GLU A 34 11.03 -4.12 12.01
N SER A 35 10.37 -3.16 12.64
CA SER A 35 10.50 -2.85 14.04
C SER A 35 9.11 -2.44 14.54
N PRO A 36 8.92 -2.24 15.87
CA PRO A 36 7.62 -1.80 16.36
C PRO A 36 7.15 -0.45 15.78
N VAL A 37 8.08 0.38 15.32
CA VAL A 37 7.76 1.73 14.83
C VAL A 37 7.70 1.77 13.30
N VAL A 38 8.60 1.05 12.62
CA VAL A 38 8.77 1.17 11.17
C VAL A 38 8.83 -0.19 10.52
N VAL A 39 8.10 -0.33 9.40
CA VAL A 39 8.19 -1.51 8.54
C VAL A 39 8.54 -1.04 7.14
N SER A 40 9.68 -1.50 6.62
CA SER A 40 10.05 -1.24 5.23
C SER A 40 9.68 -2.44 4.39
N PHE A 41 9.09 -2.18 3.23
CA PHE A 41 8.69 -3.24 2.32
C PHE A 41 8.85 -2.79 0.88
N GLU A 42 8.82 -3.73 -0.04
CA GLU A 42 8.85 -3.39 -1.45
C GLU A 42 7.74 -4.09 -2.22
N ILE A 43 7.25 -3.41 -3.24
CA ILE A 43 6.25 -3.92 -4.16
C ILE A 43 6.83 -3.76 -5.55
N ASN A 44 7.06 -4.90 -6.22
CA ASN A 44 7.61 -4.92 -7.57
C ASN A 44 8.86 -4.05 -7.71
N GLY A 45 9.76 -4.12 -6.73
CA GLY A 45 11.01 -3.38 -6.73
C GLY A 45 10.92 -1.95 -6.21
N ASN A 46 9.73 -1.47 -5.90
CA ASN A 46 9.52 -0.12 -5.36
C ASN A 46 9.47 -0.17 -3.84
N LYS A 47 10.31 0.61 -3.18
CA LYS A 47 10.37 0.65 -1.73
C LYS A 47 9.29 1.53 -1.15
N PHE A 48 8.75 1.08 -0.01
CA PHE A 48 7.80 1.83 0.81
C PHE A 48 8.21 1.71 2.27
N MET A 49 7.87 2.73 3.05
CA MET A 49 8.02 2.67 4.50
C MET A 49 6.64 2.84 5.12
N ALA A 50 6.32 1.99 6.09
CA ALA A 50 5.10 2.13 6.89
C ALA A 50 5.51 2.52 8.29
N LEU A 51 5.01 3.63 8.79
CA LEU A 51 5.41 4.21 10.07
C LEU A 51 4.22 4.24 11.02
N ASN A 52 4.40 3.68 12.21
CA ASN A 52 3.40 3.80 13.28
C ASN A 52 3.63 5.11 14.03
N GLY A 53 2.99 6.16 13.55
CA GLY A 53 3.17 7.51 14.09
C GLY A 53 2.04 7.99 14.98
N GLY A 54 1.01 7.17 15.18
CA GLY A 54 -0.12 7.54 16.01
C GLY A 54 -1.31 8.02 15.19
N ASN A 55 -2.35 8.51 15.87
CA ASN A 55 -3.63 8.82 15.25
C ASN A 55 -3.84 10.30 14.90
N THR A 56 -2.75 11.06 14.79
CA THR A 56 -2.84 12.51 14.53
C THR A 56 -3.05 12.85 13.06
N ASP A 57 -2.70 11.96 12.16
CA ASP A 57 -2.79 12.20 10.73
C ASP A 57 -3.50 11.08 10.01
N ASN A 58 -4.22 11.44 8.95
CA ASN A 58 -4.98 10.49 8.15
C ASN A 58 -4.64 10.65 6.67
N PHE A 59 -4.80 9.56 5.93
CA PHE A 59 -4.68 9.61 4.48
C PHE A 59 -5.79 10.46 3.89
N ASN A 60 -5.53 11.07 2.75
CA ASN A 60 -6.50 11.89 2.05
C ASN A 60 -6.38 11.66 0.53
N GLN A 61 -7.19 12.39 -0.22
CA GLN A 61 -7.28 12.21 -1.68
C GLN A 61 -6.20 12.95 -2.46
N SER A 62 -5.32 13.67 -1.79
CA SER A 62 -4.30 14.46 -2.48
C SER A 62 -3.21 13.63 -3.11
N ILE A 63 -2.96 12.44 -2.58
CA ILE A 63 -1.95 11.52 -3.09
C ILE A 63 -2.58 10.14 -3.24
N SER A 64 -2.30 9.50 -4.36
CA SER A 64 -2.76 8.14 -4.61
C SER A 64 -1.69 7.38 -5.36
N PHE A 65 -1.84 6.07 -5.42
CA PHE A 65 -0.94 5.20 -6.16
C PHE A 65 -1.68 4.62 -7.34
N VAL A 66 -0.99 4.59 -8.47
CA VAL A 66 -1.54 4.04 -9.70
C VAL A 66 -1.02 2.62 -9.86
N VAL A 67 -1.93 1.69 -10.07
CA VAL A 67 -1.59 0.30 -10.37
C VAL A 67 -1.87 0.09 -11.85
N GLU A 68 -0.81 -0.07 -12.64
CA GLU A 68 -0.93 -0.31 -14.06
C GLU A 68 -1.09 -1.80 -14.32
N CYS A 69 -2.05 -2.15 -15.15
CA CYS A 69 -2.35 -3.53 -15.48
C CYS A 69 -2.29 -3.75 -16.98
N GLU A 70 -1.93 -4.96 -17.40
CA GLU A 70 -1.82 -5.31 -18.81
C GLU A 70 -3.04 -6.04 -19.35
N SER A 71 -3.96 -6.45 -18.48
CA SER A 71 -5.15 -7.21 -18.87
C SER A 71 -6.32 -6.88 -17.97
N GLN A 72 -7.53 -7.21 -18.47
CA GLN A 72 -8.74 -7.04 -17.68
C GLN A 72 -8.73 -7.94 -16.45
N ASP A 73 -8.16 -9.14 -16.56
CA ASP A 73 -8.08 -10.07 -15.43
C ASP A 73 -7.23 -9.50 -14.30
N GLU A 74 -6.13 -8.81 -14.62
CA GLU A 74 -5.30 -8.12 -13.62
C GLU A 74 -6.07 -6.98 -12.96
N ILE A 75 -6.78 -6.17 -13.75
CA ILE A 75 -7.60 -5.09 -13.22
C ILE A 75 -8.62 -5.63 -12.23
N ASP A 76 -9.33 -6.69 -12.60
CA ASP A 76 -10.35 -7.31 -11.76
C ASP A 76 -9.75 -7.85 -10.47
N TYR A 77 -8.57 -8.46 -10.55
CA TYR A 77 -7.88 -9.00 -9.38
C TYR A 77 -7.53 -7.89 -8.38
N TYR A 78 -6.84 -6.85 -8.85
CA TYR A 78 -6.42 -5.77 -7.95
C TYR A 78 -7.60 -4.97 -7.43
N TRP A 79 -8.59 -4.72 -8.26
CA TRP A 79 -9.81 -4.04 -7.84
C TRP A 79 -10.49 -4.80 -6.71
N SER A 80 -10.67 -6.09 -6.88
CA SER A 80 -11.31 -6.95 -5.89
C SER A 80 -10.52 -7.01 -4.58
N LYS A 81 -9.21 -7.22 -4.67
CA LYS A 81 -8.37 -7.36 -3.47
C LYS A 81 -8.20 -6.05 -2.72
N LEU A 82 -7.96 -4.97 -3.44
CA LEU A 82 -7.69 -3.67 -2.81
C LEU A 82 -8.95 -3.01 -2.26
N SER A 83 -10.11 -3.23 -2.86
CA SER A 83 -11.36 -2.67 -2.36
C SER A 83 -11.97 -3.46 -1.21
N GLU A 84 -11.50 -4.68 -0.96
CA GLU A 84 -12.00 -5.54 0.11
C GLU A 84 -11.80 -4.88 1.47
N GLY A 85 -12.89 -4.61 2.18
CA GLY A 85 -12.86 -3.90 3.45
C GLY A 85 -12.69 -2.39 3.31
N GLY A 86 -12.53 -1.90 2.10
CA GLY A 86 -12.44 -0.47 1.81
C GLY A 86 -13.67 0.03 1.06
N GLU A 87 -13.46 0.96 0.13
CA GLU A 87 -14.55 1.58 -0.64
C GLU A 87 -14.21 1.65 -2.12
N GLU A 88 -15.17 1.29 -2.97
CA GLU A 88 -15.05 1.51 -4.42
C GLU A 88 -15.54 2.92 -4.75
N SER A 89 -14.94 3.53 -5.76
CA SER A 89 -15.34 4.83 -6.25
C SER A 89 -15.40 4.80 -7.78
N TYR A 90 -15.62 5.95 -8.42
CA TYR A 90 -15.74 5.99 -9.88
C TYR A 90 -14.40 6.15 -10.57
N CYS A 91 -14.39 5.93 -11.87
CA CYS A 91 -13.24 6.16 -12.76
C CYS A 91 -12.00 5.36 -12.35
N GLY A 92 -12.20 4.18 -11.79
CA GLY A 92 -11.09 3.34 -11.38
C GLY A 92 -10.46 3.71 -10.04
N TRP A 93 -11.07 4.62 -9.30
CA TRP A 93 -10.60 4.99 -7.96
C TRP A 93 -11.19 4.06 -6.90
N LEU A 94 -10.40 3.76 -5.89
CA LEU A 94 -10.88 3.05 -4.72
C LEU A 94 -10.07 3.48 -3.50
N LYS A 95 -10.61 3.22 -2.32
CA LYS A 95 -9.89 3.30 -1.05
C LYS A 95 -9.74 1.90 -0.50
N ASP A 96 -8.54 1.51 -0.10
CA ASP A 96 -8.37 0.24 0.58
C ASP A 96 -8.78 0.37 2.06
N ARG A 97 -8.67 -0.71 2.81
CA ARG A 97 -9.15 -0.74 4.21
C ARG A 97 -8.29 0.08 5.16
N PHE A 98 -7.10 0.48 4.73
CA PHE A 98 -6.18 1.26 5.56
C PHE A 98 -6.17 2.71 5.17
#